data_cdd6d3ae34f6d9be0038abf0fcb79c20
#
_entry.id   cdd6d3ae34f6d9be0038abf0fcb79c20
#
_cell.length_a   1.000
_cell.length_b   1.000
_cell.length_c   1.000
_cell.angle_alpha   90.00
_cell.angle_beta   90.00
_cell.angle_gamma   90.00
#
_symmetry.space_group_name_H-M   'P 1'
#
loop_
_entity.id
_entity.type
_entity.pdbx_description
1 polymer ?
#
loop_
_entity_poly.entity_id
_entity_poly.type
_entity_poly.pdbx_seq_one_letter_code
_entity_poly.pdbx_strand_id
1 'polypeptide(L)'
;MPMMLDHPRSAAFPANKSDLPQLVISPASTGDVRTLVDIEFHAFENERANQQLSYRDYTKPEHFERAVDAYTMILAAQNQVEYLGKNSTAKEALTRNPETTADQVSLRKVTNTATGQILSFAKAEIKAYTPSELSSAADTGHEDEPPMNRDWFALNESMRRQYMGLQKHCYIGMLATLPCHQHKGAGTMLLNAICNYADEAGLEVYLEATDTAKPLYLKHGFVAVNEIRFDPARYGCFGIGKERQTIMVRGAVGEDGKRKSVKSWCEAMTEAGGHRGQSVGTS
;
A
#
# COMPACT_ATOMS: atom_id res chain seq x y z
N MET A 1 -63.17 -30.60 -5.68
CA MET A 1 -61.89 -30.94 -6.29
C MET A 1 -61.41 -29.75 -7.08
N PRO A 2 -60.43 -29.00 -6.64
CA PRO A 2 -59.74 -28.03 -7.48
C PRO A 2 -58.45 -28.63 -8.03
N MET A 3 -58.23 -28.43 -9.33
CA MET A 3 -57.03 -28.84 -10.08
C MET A 3 -55.78 -28.06 -9.57
N MET A 4 -54.78 -28.84 -9.22
CA MET A 4 -53.43 -28.28 -9.02
C MET A 4 -52.79 -27.97 -10.38
N LEU A 5 -52.41 -26.70 -10.59
CA LEU A 5 -51.59 -26.29 -11.70
C LEU A 5 -50.12 -26.53 -11.34
N ASP A 6 -49.50 -27.46 -12.03
CA ASP A 6 -48.07 -27.70 -12.00
C ASP A 6 -47.32 -26.50 -12.60
N HIS A 7 -46.51 -25.84 -11.76
CA HIS A 7 -45.53 -24.88 -12.27
C HIS A 7 -44.27 -25.62 -12.73
N PRO A 8 -43.78 -25.39 -13.95
CA PRO A 8 -42.52 -26.00 -14.38
C PRO A 8 -41.37 -25.36 -13.56
N ARG A 9 -40.63 -26.22 -12.84
CA ARG A 9 -39.35 -25.90 -12.25
C ARG A 9 -38.38 -25.49 -13.38
N SER A 10 -38.04 -24.23 -13.44
CA SER A 10 -36.96 -23.75 -14.29
C SER A 10 -35.66 -24.41 -13.83
N ALA A 11 -35.18 -25.37 -14.62
CA ALA A 11 -33.88 -25.98 -14.44
C ALA A 11 -32.84 -24.87 -14.80
N ALA A 12 -32.18 -24.35 -13.77
CA ALA A 12 -30.98 -23.48 -13.97
C ALA A 12 -29.91 -24.37 -14.61
N PHE A 13 -29.59 -24.11 -15.85
CA PHE A 13 -28.42 -24.69 -16.53
C PHE A 13 -27.16 -24.27 -15.78
N PRO A 14 -26.18 -25.18 -15.59
CA PRO A 14 -24.91 -24.81 -15.00
C PRO A 14 -24.24 -23.78 -15.91
N ALA A 15 -23.90 -22.61 -15.34
CA ALA A 15 -23.10 -21.61 -16.04
C ALA A 15 -21.82 -22.26 -16.58
N ASN A 16 -21.57 -22.09 -17.86
CA ASN A 16 -20.36 -22.57 -18.51
C ASN A 16 -19.15 -21.98 -17.75
N LYS A 17 -18.08 -22.75 -17.55
CA LYS A 17 -16.85 -22.28 -16.89
C LYS A 17 -16.24 -21.06 -17.60
N SER A 18 -16.63 -20.78 -18.84
CA SER A 18 -16.25 -19.59 -19.62
C SER A 18 -16.94 -18.30 -19.18
N ASP A 19 -18.03 -18.37 -18.38
CA ASP A 19 -18.83 -17.21 -17.99
C ASP A 19 -18.46 -16.64 -16.61
N LEU A 20 -17.45 -17.22 -15.95
CA LEU A 20 -16.91 -16.64 -14.72
C LEU A 20 -16.12 -15.36 -15.05
N PRO A 21 -16.32 -14.27 -14.34
CA PRO A 21 -15.59 -13.02 -14.57
C PRO A 21 -14.10 -13.28 -14.44
N GLN A 22 -13.37 -13.13 -15.54
CA GLN A 22 -11.93 -13.27 -15.54
C GLN A 22 -11.30 -11.99 -14.97
N LEU A 23 -10.64 -12.10 -13.84
CA LEU A 23 -9.91 -11.00 -13.21
C LEU A 23 -8.49 -10.94 -13.78
N VAL A 24 -8.06 -9.75 -14.18
CA VAL A 24 -6.71 -9.53 -14.72
C VAL A 24 -6.03 -8.38 -13.97
N ILE A 25 -4.75 -8.61 -13.60
CA ILE A 25 -3.89 -7.56 -13.06
C ILE A 25 -3.19 -6.86 -14.22
N SER A 26 -3.20 -5.53 -14.20
CA SER A 26 -2.45 -4.68 -15.13
C SER A 26 -1.88 -3.46 -14.43
N PRO A 27 -0.86 -2.79 -15.00
CA PRO A 27 -0.49 -1.45 -14.57
C PRO A 27 -1.67 -0.49 -14.67
N ALA A 28 -1.76 0.48 -13.77
CA ALA A 28 -2.69 1.57 -13.90
C ALA A 28 -2.18 2.61 -14.92
N SER A 29 -3.11 3.32 -15.53
CA SER A 29 -2.82 4.43 -16.44
C SER A 29 -3.37 5.76 -15.89
N THR A 30 -2.96 6.88 -16.45
CA THR A 30 -3.50 8.19 -16.07
C THR A 30 -5.02 8.30 -16.28
N GLY A 31 -5.56 7.57 -17.27
CA GLY A 31 -7.00 7.50 -17.49
C GLY A 31 -7.78 6.75 -16.39
N ASP A 32 -7.10 5.97 -15.57
CA ASP A 32 -7.73 5.20 -14.48
C ASP A 32 -7.81 5.99 -13.17
N VAL A 33 -7.00 7.06 -13.02
CA VAL A 33 -6.75 7.72 -11.73
C VAL A 33 -8.03 8.08 -10.97
N ARG A 34 -8.98 8.72 -11.63
CA ARG A 34 -10.24 9.10 -10.96
C ARG A 34 -11.00 7.88 -10.42
N THR A 35 -10.98 6.77 -11.17
CA THR A 35 -11.59 5.52 -10.72
C THR A 35 -10.83 4.91 -9.54
N LEU A 36 -9.48 5.01 -9.51
CA LEU A 36 -8.68 4.51 -8.38
C LEU A 36 -8.98 5.31 -7.11
N VAL A 37 -9.04 6.64 -7.20
CA VAL A 37 -9.41 7.52 -6.06
C VAL A 37 -10.83 7.22 -5.57
N ASP A 38 -11.77 7.01 -6.48
CA ASP A 38 -13.14 6.63 -6.15
C ASP A 38 -13.19 5.28 -5.40
N ILE A 39 -12.44 4.28 -5.88
CA ILE A 39 -12.31 2.99 -5.19
C ILE A 39 -11.74 3.17 -3.78
N GLU A 40 -10.70 3.98 -3.62
CA GLU A 40 -10.06 4.25 -2.34
C GLU A 40 -11.04 4.89 -1.35
N PHE A 41 -11.73 5.95 -1.76
CA PHE A 41 -12.67 6.66 -0.91
C PHE A 41 -13.83 5.76 -0.46
N HIS A 42 -14.37 4.93 -1.36
CA HIS A 42 -15.40 3.98 -1.00
C HIS A 42 -14.88 2.81 -0.15
N ALA A 43 -13.66 2.34 -0.40
CA ALA A 43 -13.10 1.23 0.37
C ALA A 43 -12.94 1.55 1.86
N PHE A 44 -12.67 2.81 2.18
CA PHE A 44 -12.46 3.30 3.55
C PHE A 44 -13.64 4.10 4.12
N GLU A 45 -14.80 4.16 3.47
CA GLU A 45 -15.95 4.98 3.90
C GLU A 45 -16.41 4.71 5.34
N ASN A 46 -16.19 3.50 5.86
CA ASN A 46 -16.54 3.12 7.22
C ASN A 46 -15.40 3.31 8.24
N GLU A 47 -14.21 3.72 7.79
CA GLU A 47 -13.03 3.97 8.62
C GLU A 47 -12.81 5.47 8.82
N ARG A 48 -13.78 6.13 9.53
CA ARG A 48 -13.86 7.58 9.65
C ARG A 48 -12.58 8.25 10.15
N ALA A 49 -11.92 7.68 11.15
CA ALA A 49 -10.69 8.25 11.69
C ALA A 49 -9.59 8.23 10.63
N ASN A 50 -9.37 7.09 9.97
CA ASN A 50 -8.39 6.95 8.90
C ASN A 50 -8.66 7.92 7.74
N GLN A 51 -9.92 8.01 7.28
CA GLN A 51 -10.29 8.94 6.22
C GLN A 51 -10.01 10.40 6.58
N GLN A 52 -10.40 10.82 7.79
CA GLN A 52 -10.19 12.20 8.24
C GLN A 52 -8.69 12.52 8.38
N LEU A 53 -7.89 11.57 8.84
CA LEU A 53 -6.44 11.71 8.99
C LEU A 53 -5.73 11.77 7.64
N SER A 54 -6.16 10.96 6.68
CA SER A 54 -5.50 10.84 5.38
C SER A 54 -5.99 11.89 4.35
N TYR A 55 -7.28 12.25 4.40
CA TYR A 55 -7.93 13.07 3.35
C TYR A 55 -8.64 14.32 3.89
N ARG A 56 -8.50 14.65 5.18
CA ARG A 56 -9.25 15.74 5.85
C ARG A 56 -10.76 15.46 5.83
N ASP A 57 -11.50 16.14 4.96
CA ASP A 57 -12.93 15.95 4.74
C ASP A 57 -13.13 15.41 3.34
N TYR A 58 -13.16 14.09 3.22
CA TYR A 58 -13.29 13.38 1.93
C TYR A 58 -14.62 13.66 1.21
N THR A 59 -15.60 14.25 1.89
CA THR A 59 -16.87 14.65 1.26
C THR A 59 -16.74 15.89 0.39
N LYS A 60 -15.63 16.64 0.52
CA LYS A 60 -15.38 17.85 -0.24
C LYS A 60 -14.68 17.55 -1.57
N PRO A 61 -15.20 18.08 -2.69
CA PRO A 61 -14.62 17.84 -4.01
C PRO A 61 -13.13 18.19 -4.11
N GLU A 62 -12.67 19.24 -3.43
CA GLU A 62 -11.27 19.65 -3.46
C GLU A 62 -10.31 18.58 -2.91
N HIS A 63 -10.74 17.77 -1.95
CA HIS A 63 -9.91 16.70 -1.41
C HIS A 63 -9.84 15.48 -2.34
N PHE A 64 -10.92 15.22 -3.07
CA PHE A 64 -10.93 14.24 -4.15
C PHE A 64 -9.98 14.65 -5.27
N GLU A 65 -10.09 15.89 -5.75
CA GLU A 65 -9.20 16.39 -6.82
C GLU A 65 -7.73 16.37 -6.40
N ARG A 66 -7.41 16.72 -5.16
CA ARG A 66 -6.05 16.64 -4.63
C ARG A 66 -5.50 15.20 -4.65
N ALA A 67 -6.31 14.20 -4.31
CA ALA A 67 -5.91 12.80 -4.42
C ALA A 67 -5.71 12.39 -5.90
N VAL A 68 -6.56 12.87 -6.81
CA VAL A 68 -6.41 12.67 -8.26
C VAL A 68 -5.09 13.27 -8.74
N ASP A 69 -4.76 14.49 -8.34
CA ASP A 69 -3.49 15.15 -8.71
C ASP A 69 -2.29 14.36 -8.20
N ALA A 70 -2.31 13.90 -6.95
CA ALA A 70 -1.23 13.12 -6.35
C ALA A 70 -0.98 11.80 -7.14
N TYR A 71 -2.01 11.03 -7.44
CA TYR A 71 -1.86 9.81 -8.23
C TYR A 71 -1.44 10.09 -9.68
N THR A 72 -1.91 11.19 -10.27
CA THR A 72 -1.50 11.59 -11.61
C THR A 72 0.00 11.91 -11.65
N MET A 73 0.51 12.62 -10.65
CA MET A 73 1.96 12.91 -10.52
C MET A 73 2.78 11.63 -10.37
N ILE A 74 2.34 10.69 -9.54
CA ILE A 74 2.99 9.38 -9.36
C ILE A 74 3.10 8.66 -10.71
N LEU A 75 2.01 8.55 -11.47
CA LEU A 75 2.01 7.87 -12.76
C LEU A 75 2.83 8.60 -13.82
N ALA A 76 2.84 9.93 -13.81
CA ALA A 76 3.69 10.71 -14.70
C ALA A 76 5.18 10.45 -14.44
N ALA A 77 5.58 10.40 -13.17
CA ALA A 77 6.96 10.08 -12.77
C ALA A 77 7.34 8.64 -13.19
N GLN A 78 6.45 7.66 -13.01
CA GLN A 78 6.68 6.28 -13.46
C GLN A 78 6.92 6.18 -14.97
N ASN A 79 6.06 6.81 -15.76
CA ASN A 79 6.18 6.82 -17.22
C ASN A 79 7.49 7.44 -17.68
N GLN A 80 7.97 8.49 -17.00
CA GLN A 80 9.24 9.12 -17.33
C GLN A 80 10.43 8.19 -17.04
N VAL A 81 10.42 7.48 -15.92
CA VAL A 81 11.46 6.50 -15.57
C VAL A 81 11.48 5.34 -16.57
N GLU A 82 10.31 4.84 -16.97
CA GLU A 82 10.19 3.76 -17.96
C GLU A 82 10.67 4.21 -19.35
N TYR A 83 10.32 5.42 -19.77
CA TYR A 83 10.78 6.01 -21.02
C TYR A 83 12.30 6.17 -21.08
N LEU A 84 12.89 6.70 -20.02
CA LEU A 84 14.35 6.87 -19.89
C LEU A 84 15.06 5.51 -19.81
N GLY A 85 14.45 4.51 -19.16
CA GLY A 85 14.97 3.14 -19.08
C GLY A 85 15.01 2.43 -20.44
N LYS A 86 14.00 2.60 -21.27
CA LYS A 86 13.92 2.00 -22.61
C LYS A 86 14.86 2.66 -23.62
N ASN A 87 15.21 3.92 -23.42
CA ASN A 87 16.02 4.70 -24.36
C ASN A 87 17.49 4.91 -23.91
N SER A 88 17.89 4.40 -22.73
CA SER A 88 19.27 4.47 -22.29
C SER A 88 20.12 3.37 -22.89
N THR A 89 21.31 3.77 -23.37
CA THR A 89 22.33 2.81 -23.79
C THR A 89 22.87 2.03 -22.59
N ALA A 90 23.37 0.81 -22.80
CA ALA A 90 23.95 -0.02 -21.74
C ALA A 90 25.04 0.71 -20.94
N LYS A 91 25.71 1.72 -21.54
CA LYS A 91 26.75 2.54 -20.93
C LYS A 91 26.17 3.59 -19.97
N GLU A 92 24.99 4.16 -20.27
CA GLU A 92 24.27 5.10 -19.41
C GLU A 92 23.58 4.40 -18.24
N ALA A 93 23.18 3.14 -18.42
CA ALA A 93 22.64 2.30 -17.33
C ALA A 93 23.70 1.94 -16.29
N LEU A 94 24.98 1.78 -16.70
CA LEU A 94 26.12 1.50 -15.81
C LEU A 94 26.63 2.75 -15.05
N THR A 95 26.36 3.96 -15.56
CA THR A 95 26.76 5.23 -14.93
C THR A 95 25.67 5.84 -14.05
N ARG A 96 24.50 5.25 -14.00
CA ARG A 96 23.46 5.64 -13.02
C ARG A 96 23.97 5.33 -11.63
N ASN A 97 24.16 6.37 -10.86
CA ASN A 97 24.58 6.29 -9.46
C ASN A 97 23.57 5.37 -8.73
N PRO A 98 23.99 4.24 -8.12
CA PRO A 98 23.08 3.36 -7.38
C PRO A 98 22.42 4.06 -6.19
N GLU A 99 22.88 5.27 -5.82
CA GLU A 99 22.29 6.10 -4.77
C GLU A 99 21.04 6.87 -5.21
N THR A 100 20.75 6.96 -6.51
CA THR A 100 19.51 7.53 -7.05
C THR A 100 18.56 6.44 -7.54
N THR A 101 18.29 5.45 -6.71
CA THR A 101 17.06 4.65 -6.90
C THR A 101 15.90 5.51 -6.44
N ALA A 102 15.40 6.36 -7.33
CA ALA A 102 14.06 6.92 -7.18
C ALA A 102 13.15 5.79 -6.75
N ASP A 103 12.42 5.97 -5.67
CA ASP A 103 11.46 5.00 -5.16
C ASP A 103 10.63 4.47 -6.33
N GLN A 104 10.80 3.18 -6.66
CA GLN A 104 10.04 2.59 -7.74
C GLN A 104 8.62 2.38 -7.24
N VAL A 105 7.77 3.37 -7.47
CA VAL A 105 6.34 3.26 -7.17
C VAL A 105 5.68 2.41 -8.24
N SER A 106 4.84 1.48 -7.86
CA SER A 106 4.03 0.66 -8.76
C SER A 106 2.56 0.81 -8.40
N LEU A 107 1.76 1.32 -9.34
CA LEU A 107 0.30 1.32 -9.28
C LEU A 107 -0.24 0.22 -10.17
N ARG A 108 -0.90 -0.77 -9.57
CA ARG A 108 -1.52 -1.89 -10.28
C ARG A 108 -3.00 -2.00 -9.94
N LYS A 109 -3.79 -2.39 -10.94
CA LYS A 109 -5.24 -2.57 -10.81
C LYS A 109 -5.67 -3.97 -11.18
N VAL A 110 -6.81 -4.40 -10.63
CA VAL A 110 -7.54 -5.61 -11.04
C VAL A 110 -8.79 -5.17 -11.77
N THR A 111 -8.94 -5.67 -12.99
CA THR A 111 -10.10 -5.39 -13.86
C THR A 111 -10.87 -6.68 -14.11
N ASN A 112 -12.20 -6.60 -14.05
CA ASN A 112 -13.08 -7.64 -14.55
C ASN A 112 -13.17 -7.51 -16.07
N THR A 113 -12.63 -8.48 -16.82
CA THR A 113 -12.56 -8.40 -18.29
C THR A 113 -13.91 -8.47 -18.97
N ALA A 114 -14.93 -9.07 -18.32
CA ALA A 114 -16.27 -9.18 -18.88
C ALA A 114 -17.01 -7.82 -18.88
N THR A 115 -16.72 -6.96 -17.90
CA THR A 115 -17.41 -5.66 -17.72
C THR A 115 -16.51 -4.45 -17.98
N GLY A 116 -15.19 -4.64 -18.02
CA GLY A 116 -14.20 -3.56 -18.05
C GLY A 116 -14.06 -2.80 -16.71
N GLN A 117 -14.80 -3.19 -15.67
CA GLN A 117 -14.78 -2.49 -14.38
C GLN A 117 -13.49 -2.77 -13.61
N ILE A 118 -12.85 -1.72 -13.09
CA ILE A 118 -11.77 -1.81 -12.14
C ILE A 118 -12.39 -2.09 -10.76
N LEU A 119 -11.92 -3.16 -10.09
CA LEU A 119 -12.49 -3.63 -8.83
C LEU A 119 -11.60 -3.32 -7.62
N SER A 120 -10.30 -3.27 -7.85
CA SER A 120 -9.30 -3.14 -6.80
C SER A 120 -8.01 -2.55 -7.37
N PHE A 121 -7.25 -1.86 -6.54
CA PHE A 121 -5.90 -1.43 -6.90
C PHE A 121 -4.96 -1.48 -5.70
N ALA A 122 -3.65 -1.44 -5.99
CA ALA A 122 -2.60 -1.35 -5.00
C ALA A 122 -1.53 -0.35 -5.44
N LYS A 123 -0.95 0.35 -4.46
CA LYS A 123 0.26 1.16 -4.56
C LYS A 123 1.34 0.48 -3.73
N ALA A 124 2.42 0.09 -4.36
CA ALA A 124 3.59 -0.47 -3.70
C ALA A 124 4.85 0.30 -4.14
N GLU A 125 5.80 0.46 -3.24
CA GLU A 125 7.00 1.25 -3.44
C GLU A 125 8.21 0.44 -2.98
N ILE A 126 9.32 0.52 -3.70
CA ILE A 126 10.60 0.02 -3.22
C ILE A 126 11.32 1.19 -2.54
N LYS A 127 11.49 1.10 -1.23
CA LYS A 127 12.12 2.14 -0.41
C LYS A 127 13.46 1.70 0.12
N ALA A 128 14.38 2.67 0.21
CA ALA A 128 15.65 2.56 0.90
C ALA A 128 15.99 3.94 1.48
N TYR A 129 16.33 3.99 2.75
CA TYR A 129 16.71 5.24 3.40
C TYR A 129 18.22 5.40 3.43
N THR A 130 18.69 6.61 3.25
CA THR A 130 20.09 7.00 3.50
C THR A 130 20.31 7.33 4.99
N PRO A 131 21.54 7.27 5.51
CA PRO A 131 21.85 7.72 6.87
C PRO A 131 21.43 9.18 7.15
N SER A 132 21.51 10.04 6.12
CA SER A 132 21.08 11.45 6.22
C SER A 132 19.58 11.56 6.43
N GLU A 133 18.77 10.82 5.65
CA GLU A 133 17.31 10.80 5.79
C GLU A 133 16.88 10.25 7.15
N LEU A 134 17.55 9.22 7.67
CA LEU A 134 17.24 8.67 8.99
C LEU A 134 17.58 9.63 10.14
N SER A 135 18.49 10.56 9.95
CA SER A 135 18.89 11.58 10.96
C SER A 135 18.13 12.89 10.85
N SER A 136 17.43 13.13 9.74
CA SER A 136 16.61 14.32 9.51
C SER A 136 15.15 14.12 9.91
N ALA A 137 14.42 15.24 10.04
CA ALA A 137 12.95 15.17 10.09
C ALA A 137 12.39 14.46 8.84
N ALA A 138 11.29 13.75 9.00
CA ALA A 138 10.67 13.06 7.87
C ALA A 138 10.09 14.10 6.90
N ASP A 139 10.54 14.07 5.67
CA ASP A 139 9.87 14.72 4.55
C ASP A 139 8.80 13.75 4.04
N THR A 140 7.55 14.08 4.30
CA THR A 140 6.41 13.24 3.96
C THR A 140 5.61 13.75 2.77
N GLY A 141 5.94 14.97 2.28
CA GLY A 141 5.14 15.70 1.30
C GLY A 141 3.81 16.23 1.86
N HIS A 142 3.66 16.24 3.19
CA HIS A 142 2.45 16.67 3.90
C HIS A 142 2.72 17.79 4.92
N GLU A 143 3.84 18.51 4.80
CA GLU A 143 4.29 19.52 5.74
C GLU A 143 3.32 20.72 5.82
N ASP A 144 2.68 21.05 4.71
CA ASP A 144 1.67 22.13 4.61
C ASP A 144 0.26 21.70 5.04
N GLU A 145 0.09 20.44 5.45
CA GLU A 145 -1.18 19.94 5.94
C GLU A 145 -1.53 20.53 7.33
N PRO A 146 -2.83 20.55 7.71
CA PRO A 146 -3.21 20.86 9.08
C PRO A 146 -2.45 20.00 10.10
N PRO A 147 -2.13 20.50 11.29
CA PRO A 147 -1.28 19.82 12.26
C PRO A 147 -1.65 18.35 12.52
N MET A 148 -2.93 18.02 12.57
CA MET A 148 -3.40 16.65 12.78
C MET A 148 -2.98 15.73 11.63
N ASN A 149 -3.21 16.15 10.39
CA ASN A 149 -2.89 15.36 9.19
C ASN A 149 -1.38 15.25 9.00
N ARG A 150 -0.66 16.37 9.14
CA ARG A 150 0.81 16.39 9.08
C ARG A 150 1.43 15.43 10.09
N ASP A 151 0.99 15.48 11.36
CA ASP A 151 1.54 14.67 12.43
C ASP A 151 1.17 13.17 12.25
N TRP A 152 0.01 12.88 11.63
CA TRP A 152 -0.36 11.53 11.23
C TRP A 152 0.63 10.94 10.22
N PHE A 153 0.92 11.64 9.13
CA PHE A 153 1.87 11.18 8.12
C PHE A 153 3.29 11.09 8.68
N ALA A 154 3.71 12.08 9.49
CA ALA A 154 5.01 12.06 10.15
C ALA A 154 5.17 10.87 11.11
N LEU A 155 4.12 10.50 11.84
CA LEU A 155 4.13 9.34 12.72
C LEU A 155 4.33 8.04 11.93
N ASN A 156 3.56 7.83 10.86
CA ASN A 156 3.67 6.64 10.02
C ASN A 156 5.08 6.52 9.42
N GLU A 157 5.60 7.60 8.83
CA GLU A 157 6.95 7.62 8.27
C GLU A 157 8.02 7.37 9.33
N SER A 158 7.89 7.98 10.51
CA SER A 158 8.82 7.78 11.62
C SER A 158 8.87 6.32 12.07
N MET A 159 7.71 5.67 12.21
CA MET A 159 7.62 4.26 12.62
C MET A 159 8.29 3.34 11.57
N ARG A 160 8.07 3.60 10.27
CA ARG A 160 8.70 2.83 9.19
C ARG A 160 10.21 3.02 9.18
N ARG A 161 10.71 4.26 9.29
CA ARG A 161 12.15 4.57 9.38
C ARG A 161 12.80 3.90 10.58
N GLN A 162 12.14 3.92 11.72
CA GLN A 162 12.65 3.27 12.94
C GLN A 162 12.79 1.76 12.78
N TYR A 163 11.83 1.10 12.15
CA TYR A 163 11.85 -0.35 11.99
C TYR A 163 12.76 -0.81 10.86
N MET A 164 12.64 -0.19 9.67
CA MET A 164 13.36 -0.64 8.48
C MET A 164 14.80 -0.12 8.42
N GLY A 165 15.11 1.01 9.07
CA GLY A 165 16.45 1.59 9.05
C GLY A 165 16.98 1.74 7.62
N LEU A 166 18.22 1.33 7.39
CA LEU A 166 18.87 1.33 6.07
C LEU A 166 18.43 0.18 5.16
N GLN A 167 17.56 -0.70 5.64
CA GLN A 167 17.17 -1.89 4.89
C GLN A 167 16.26 -1.54 3.71
N LYS A 168 16.69 -1.92 2.49
CA LYS A 168 15.84 -1.83 1.31
C LYS A 168 14.64 -2.77 1.46
N HIS A 169 13.44 -2.27 1.20
CA HIS A 169 12.19 -3.00 1.42
C HIS A 169 11.10 -2.61 0.44
N CYS A 170 10.09 -3.44 0.32
CA CYS A 170 8.85 -3.13 -0.38
C CYS A 170 7.84 -2.56 0.63
N TYR A 171 7.30 -1.38 0.36
CA TYR A 171 6.25 -0.75 1.14
C TYR A 171 4.92 -0.82 0.39
N ILE A 172 3.89 -1.40 1.02
CA ILE A 172 2.52 -1.36 0.49
C ILE A 172 1.82 -0.16 1.13
N GLY A 173 1.77 0.95 0.39
CA GLY A 173 1.14 2.19 0.86
C GLY A 173 -0.37 2.22 0.64
N MET A 174 -0.91 1.38 -0.27
CA MET A 174 -2.35 1.29 -0.53
C MET A 174 -2.72 -0.09 -1.08
N LEU A 175 -3.83 -0.63 -0.56
CA LEU A 175 -4.53 -1.77 -1.13
C LEU A 175 -6.04 -1.55 -0.90
N ALA A 176 -6.75 -1.19 -1.95
CA ALA A 176 -8.17 -0.86 -1.89
C ALA A 176 -9.00 -1.73 -2.83
N THR A 177 -10.18 -2.13 -2.38
CA THR A 177 -11.15 -2.91 -3.16
C THR A 177 -12.54 -2.33 -2.95
N LEU A 178 -13.28 -2.10 -4.03
CA LEU A 178 -14.68 -1.65 -3.96
C LEU A 178 -15.48 -2.51 -2.96
N PRO A 179 -16.25 -1.92 -2.05
CA PRO A 179 -16.97 -2.65 -1.00
C PRO A 179 -17.79 -3.82 -1.52
N CYS A 180 -18.54 -3.63 -2.61
CA CYS A 180 -19.36 -4.68 -3.23
C CYS A 180 -18.54 -5.80 -3.90
N HIS A 181 -17.22 -5.63 -4.07
CA HIS A 181 -16.30 -6.59 -4.65
C HIS A 181 -15.26 -7.13 -3.67
N GLN A 182 -15.33 -6.75 -2.39
CA GLN A 182 -14.49 -7.33 -1.34
C GLN A 182 -14.78 -8.82 -1.16
N HIS A 183 -13.82 -9.53 -0.58
CA HIS A 183 -13.88 -11.00 -0.34
C HIS A 183 -14.05 -11.88 -1.60
N LYS A 184 -13.88 -11.31 -2.82
CA LYS A 184 -13.98 -12.03 -4.10
C LYS A 184 -12.62 -12.26 -4.77
N GLY A 185 -11.52 -12.05 -4.05
CA GLY A 185 -10.16 -12.40 -4.46
C GLY A 185 -9.36 -11.29 -5.16
N ALA A 186 -9.94 -10.14 -5.55
CA ALA A 186 -9.23 -9.09 -6.27
C ALA A 186 -8.05 -8.52 -5.46
N GLY A 187 -8.26 -8.16 -4.19
CA GLY A 187 -7.19 -7.69 -3.31
C GLY A 187 -6.12 -8.77 -3.04
N THR A 188 -6.54 -10.03 -2.91
CA THR A 188 -5.63 -11.18 -2.76
C THR A 188 -4.72 -11.34 -3.98
N MET A 189 -5.23 -11.15 -5.20
CA MET A 189 -4.44 -11.21 -6.42
C MET A 189 -3.35 -10.15 -6.44
N LEU A 190 -3.67 -8.90 -6.07
CA LEU A 190 -2.70 -7.81 -5.98
C LEU A 190 -1.64 -8.09 -4.91
N LEU A 191 -2.07 -8.51 -3.73
CA LEU A 191 -1.16 -8.82 -2.63
C LEU A 191 -0.20 -9.95 -3.00
N ASN A 192 -0.69 -11.02 -3.64
CA ASN A 192 0.15 -12.11 -4.13
C ASN A 192 1.19 -11.61 -5.16
N ALA A 193 0.78 -10.75 -6.11
CA ALA A 193 1.69 -10.22 -7.10
C ALA A 193 2.81 -9.38 -6.48
N ILE A 194 2.48 -8.55 -5.48
CA ILE A 194 3.46 -7.75 -4.73
C ILE A 194 4.39 -8.66 -3.92
N CYS A 195 3.82 -9.64 -3.21
CA CYS A 195 4.60 -10.59 -2.39
C CYS A 195 5.55 -11.43 -3.24
N ASN A 196 5.11 -11.92 -4.40
CA ASN A 196 5.95 -12.69 -5.32
C ASN A 196 7.12 -11.84 -5.83
N TYR A 197 6.85 -10.60 -6.25
CA TYR A 197 7.91 -9.67 -6.64
C TYR A 197 8.92 -9.43 -5.51
N ALA A 198 8.46 -9.20 -4.29
CA ALA A 198 9.34 -9.01 -3.15
C ALA A 198 10.16 -10.27 -2.82
N ASP A 199 9.57 -11.46 -2.94
CA ASP A 199 10.26 -12.74 -2.75
C ASP A 199 11.37 -12.95 -3.80
N GLU A 200 11.08 -12.70 -5.06
CA GLU A 200 12.06 -12.77 -6.17
C GLU A 200 13.20 -11.76 -5.98
N ALA A 201 12.89 -10.57 -5.44
CA ALA A 201 13.87 -9.52 -5.17
C ALA A 201 14.61 -9.69 -3.82
N GLY A 202 14.25 -10.68 -3.00
CA GLY A 202 14.83 -10.89 -1.67
C GLY A 202 14.52 -9.75 -0.68
N LEU A 203 13.37 -9.09 -0.82
CA LEU A 203 12.96 -7.94 -0.02
C LEU A 203 11.97 -8.32 1.09
N GLU A 204 12.07 -7.65 2.23
CA GLU A 204 10.98 -7.61 3.20
C GLU A 204 9.83 -6.75 2.67
N VAL A 205 8.60 -7.06 3.09
CA VAL A 205 7.44 -6.24 2.77
C VAL A 205 6.90 -5.62 4.07
N TYR A 206 6.75 -4.31 4.09
CA TYR A 206 6.24 -3.54 5.22
C TYR A 206 4.91 -2.87 4.86
N LEU A 207 3.98 -2.79 5.80
CA LEU A 207 2.72 -2.06 5.68
C LEU A 207 2.15 -1.69 7.06
N GLU A 208 1.23 -0.73 7.05
CA GLU A 208 0.35 -0.40 8.17
C GLU A 208 -1.07 -0.93 7.85
N ALA A 209 -1.54 -1.89 8.63
CA ALA A 209 -2.83 -2.55 8.41
C ALA A 209 -3.92 -1.97 9.29
N THR A 210 -5.07 -1.66 8.70
CA THR A 210 -6.31 -1.46 9.47
C THR A 210 -6.76 -2.78 10.09
N ASP A 211 -7.58 -2.72 11.13
CA ASP A 211 -8.12 -3.92 11.78
C ASP A 211 -8.90 -4.81 10.80
N THR A 212 -9.59 -4.19 9.85
CA THR A 212 -10.36 -4.89 8.81
C THR A 212 -9.46 -5.67 7.85
N ALA A 213 -8.32 -5.12 7.47
CA ALA A 213 -7.40 -5.73 6.51
C ALA A 213 -6.40 -6.72 7.15
N LYS A 214 -6.11 -6.58 8.44
CA LYS A 214 -5.13 -7.41 9.17
C LYS A 214 -5.28 -8.91 8.95
N PRO A 215 -6.49 -9.54 8.97
CA PRO A 215 -6.64 -10.97 8.72
C PRO A 215 -6.17 -11.42 7.33
N LEU A 216 -6.28 -10.55 6.31
CA LEU A 216 -5.77 -10.83 4.97
C LEU A 216 -4.25 -10.96 5.00
N TYR A 217 -3.56 -10.01 5.61
CA TYR A 217 -2.10 -9.99 5.68
C TYR A 217 -1.53 -11.16 6.49
N LEU A 218 -2.16 -11.51 7.61
CA LEU A 218 -1.75 -12.69 8.40
C LEU A 218 -1.77 -13.98 7.55
N LYS A 219 -2.78 -14.17 6.71
CA LYS A 219 -2.89 -15.32 5.79
C LYS A 219 -1.78 -15.34 4.72
N HIS A 220 -1.15 -14.21 4.45
CA HIS A 220 -0.06 -14.07 3.47
C HIS A 220 1.34 -14.05 4.11
N GLY A 221 1.43 -14.45 5.37
CA GLY A 221 2.71 -14.60 6.08
C GLY A 221 3.30 -13.30 6.64
N PHE A 222 2.47 -12.26 6.76
CA PHE A 222 2.85 -11.07 7.52
C PHE A 222 2.75 -11.32 9.02
N VAL A 223 3.67 -10.73 9.77
CA VAL A 223 3.75 -10.78 11.23
C VAL A 223 3.48 -9.37 11.77
N ALA A 224 2.61 -9.26 12.78
CA ALA A 224 2.39 -8.02 13.49
C ALA A 224 3.60 -7.74 14.40
N VAL A 225 4.24 -6.58 14.24
CA VAL A 225 5.44 -6.21 15.00
C VAL A 225 5.22 -5.05 15.96
N ASN A 226 4.25 -4.15 15.67
CA ASN A 226 3.89 -3.04 16.54
C ASN A 226 2.49 -2.50 16.18
N GLU A 227 2.03 -1.48 16.94
CA GLU A 227 0.80 -0.74 16.65
C GLU A 227 1.08 0.76 16.60
N ILE A 228 0.45 1.44 15.65
CA ILE A 228 0.30 2.89 15.63
C ILE A 228 -1.03 3.23 16.29
N ARG A 229 -1.01 4.20 17.20
CA ARG A 229 -2.20 4.74 17.87
C ARG A 229 -2.18 6.25 17.77
N PHE A 230 -3.26 6.81 17.22
CA PHE A 230 -3.40 8.26 17.06
C PHE A 230 -4.72 8.73 17.65
N ASP A 231 -4.68 9.84 18.38
CA ASP A 231 -5.86 10.39 19.04
C ASP A 231 -6.20 11.78 18.47
N PRO A 232 -7.16 11.87 17.52
CA PRO A 232 -7.60 13.14 16.93
C PRO A 232 -8.14 14.16 17.95
N ALA A 233 -8.60 13.69 19.12
CA ALA A 233 -9.10 14.60 20.16
C ALA A 233 -8.02 15.57 20.65
N ARG A 234 -6.73 15.22 20.56
CA ARG A 234 -5.60 16.12 20.88
C ARG A 234 -5.53 17.36 19.99
N TYR A 235 -6.19 17.33 18.83
CA TYR A 235 -6.27 18.40 17.85
C TYR A 235 -7.65 19.07 17.82
N GLY A 236 -8.50 18.78 18.83
CA GLY A 236 -9.86 19.31 18.89
C GLY A 236 -10.87 18.57 17.99
N CYS A 237 -10.49 17.49 17.34
CA CYS A 237 -11.36 16.68 16.51
C CYS A 237 -12.05 15.59 17.35
N PHE A 238 -13.15 15.95 17.96
CA PHE A 238 -13.95 15.03 18.78
C PHE A 238 -15.00 14.30 17.93
N GLY A 239 -15.28 13.03 18.27
CA GLY A 239 -16.37 12.25 17.67
C GLY A 239 -15.99 11.41 16.44
N ILE A 240 -14.74 11.48 15.93
CA ILE A 240 -14.28 10.59 14.87
C ILE A 240 -13.59 9.31 15.38
N GLY A 241 -13.34 9.24 16.70
CA GLY A 241 -12.67 8.10 17.33
C GLY A 241 -11.16 8.19 17.26
N LYS A 242 -10.50 7.18 17.84
CA LYS A 242 -9.05 6.98 17.77
C LYS A 242 -8.73 6.10 16.58
N GLU A 243 -7.63 6.41 15.89
CA GLU A 243 -7.10 5.55 14.85
C GLU A 243 -6.12 4.54 15.45
N ARG A 244 -6.20 3.32 14.94
CA ARG A 244 -5.28 2.24 15.27
C ARG A 244 -4.91 1.47 14.02
N GLN A 245 -3.62 1.36 13.75
CA GLN A 245 -3.12 0.51 12.68
C GLN A 245 -2.06 -0.45 13.22
N THR A 246 -2.03 -1.66 12.69
CA THR A 246 -1.01 -2.64 13.05
C THR A 246 0.13 -2.56 12.04
N ILE A 247 1.35 -2.32 12.52
CA ILE A 247 2.55 -2.46 11.69
C ILE A 247 2.79 -3.95 11.46
N MET A 248 2.83 -4.33 10.19
CA MET A 248 3.03 -5.71 9.79
C MET A 248 4.17 -5.84 8.79
N VAL A 249 4.97 -6.88 8.96
CA VAL A 249 6.14 -7.15 8.11
C VAL A 249 6.09 -8.60 7.65
N ARG A 250 6.48 -8.83 6.41
CA ARG A 250 6.68 -10.15 5.84
C ARG A 250 8.16 -10.32 5.50
N GLY A 251 8.79 -11.33 6.07
CA GLY A 251 10.22 -11.57 5.93
C GLY A 251 10.63 -11.84 4.47
N ALA A 252 11.83 -11.44 4.12
CA ALA A 252 12.44 -11.72 2.82
C ALA A 252 12.69 -13.22 2.60
N VAL A 253 12.71 -13.65 1.34
CA VAL A 253 13.21 -14.99 0.98
C VAL A 253 14.72 -14.90 0.79
N GLY A 254 15.46 -15.79 1.46
CA GLY A 254 16.90 -15.88 1.33
C GLY A 254 17.33 -16.64 0.07
N GLU A 255 18.62 -16.64 -0.22
CA GLU A 255 19.21 -17.39 -1.33
C GLU A 255 18.97 -18.92 -1.23
N ASP A 256 18.74 -19.41 -0.02
CA ASP A 256 18.37 -20.81 0.24
C ASP A 256 16.89 -21.12 -0.05
N GLY A 257 16.14 -20.15 -0.56
CA GLY A 257 14.70 -20.25 -0.84
C GLY A 257 13.81 -20.24 0.39
N LYS A 258 14.37 -20.03 1.60
CA LYS A 258 13.58 -20.00 2.83
C LYS A 258 13.27 -18.56 3.24
N ARG A 259 12.07 -18.39 3.80
CA ARG A 259 11.67 -17.10 4.36
C ARG A 259 12.39 -16.85 5.68
N LYS A 260 13.05 -15.70 5.78
CA LYS A 260 13.70 -15.23 6.99
C LYS A 260 12.65 -14.89 8.07
N SER A 261 13.02 -15.10 9.32
CA SER A 261 12.19 -14.63 10.45
C SER A 261 12.11 -13.10 10.46
N VAL A 262 10.93 -12.60 10.79
CA VAL A 262 10.70 -11.16 10.98
C VAL A 262 11.25 -10.75 12.35
N LYS A 263 12.00 -9.67 12.41
CA LYS A 263 12.50 -9.09 13.68
C LYS A 263 11.34 -8.62 14.54
N SER A 264 11.45 -8.73 15.84
CA SER A 264 10.58 -8.02 16.77
C SER A 264 10.86 -6.51 16.71
N TRP A 265 9.91 -5.69 17.17
CA TRP A 265 10.12 -4.25 17.29
C TRP A 265 11.33 -3.89 18.17
N CYS A 266 11.50 -4.60 19.29
CA CYS A 266 12.64 -4.37 20.19
C CYS A 266 13.99 -4.64 19.55
N GLU A 267 14.11 -5.71 18.76
CA GLU A 267 15.34 -6.03 18.01
C GLU A 267 15.66 -4.93 17.00
N ALA A 268 14.67 -4.46 16.23
CA ALA A 268 14.85 -3.37 15.27
C ALA A 268 15.31 -2.07 15.95
N MET A 269 14.74 -1.73 17.12
CA MET A 269 15.14 -0.55 17.88
C MET A 269 16.57 -0.66 18.44
N THR A 270 17.00 -1.85 18.83
CA THR A 270 18.36 -2.07 19.33
C THR A 270 19.39 -1.87 18.21
N GLU A 271 19.13 -2.38 17.02
CA GLU A 271 19.98 -2.19 15.85
C GLU A 271 20.07 -0.69 15.46
N ALA A 272 18.93 0.02 15.43
CA ALA A 272 18.88 1.45 15.13
C ALA A 272 19.64 2.31 16.15
N GLY A 273 19.62 1.91 17.45
CA GLY A 273 20.37 2.57 18.53
C GLY A 273 21.87 2.36 18.43
N GLY A 274 22.32 1.18 18.00
CA GLY A 274 23.73 0.83 17.82
C GLY A 274 24.41 1.69 16.73
N HIS A 275 23.69 2.08 15.69
CA HIS A 275 24.20 2.99 14.65
C HIS A 275 24.38 4.44 15.11
N ARG A 276 23.63 4.90 16.13
CA ARG A 276 23.79 6.24 16.69
C ARG A 276 25.01 6.39 17.62
N GLY A 277 25.50 5.27 18.16
CA GLY A 277 26.66 5.24 19.10
C GLY A 277 28.04 5.23 18.43
N GLN A 278 28.16 4.95 17.14
CA GLN A 278 29.44 4.81 16.46
C GLN A 278 29.95 6.11 15.78
N SER A 279 29.18 7.20 15.79
CA SER A 279 29.58 8.48 15.17
C SER A 279 30.19 9.50 16.12
N VAL A 280 30.50 9.16 17.38
CA VAL A 280 31.18 10.05 18.34
C VAL A 280 32.40 9.31 18.89
N GLY A 281 33.49 9.36 18.16
CA GLY A 281 34.78 8.89 18.64
C GLY A 281 35.84 8.90 17.56
N THR A 282 36.47 10.07 17.33
CA THR A 282 37.93 10.22 17.30
C THR A 282 38.31 11.66 16.95
N SER A 283 38.90 12.29 17.93
CA SER A 283 40.00 13.32 17.94
C SER A 283 39.96 14.43 16.91
#